data_87c3fa7201090fa24b5f612b4f7f07a2
#
_entry.id   87c3fa7201090fa24b5f612b4f7f07a2
#
_cell.length_a   1.000
_cell.length_b   1.000
_cell.length_c   1.000
_cell.angle_alpha   90.00
_cell.angle_beta   90.00
_cell.angle_gamma   90.00
#
_symmetry.space_group_name_H-M   'P 1'
#
loop_
_entity.id
_entity.type
_entity.pdbx_description
1 polymer ?
#
loop_
_entity_poly.entity_id
_entity_poly.type
_entity_poly.pdbx_seq_one_letter_code
_entity_poly.pdbx_strand_id
1 'polypeptide(L)'
;MIQIKDGDSTTMVGETLQNEHVIKTVRAFVNAAHGNSKISSIQPGFYRMRTEIPAANAVTRLADPDSRVGRLVIPEGRQLDDTTDMKTNVVNPGIFTLISRATCVDFDGSKRCVSVEDLRAAATNSSPLALAVPPWATEPVGELGKDHRRIEGLIAPGTFNVDPSAPPETILSNLIGAGAVEYMKSGLVDTAQAMGLSPYDILVVASLVQQEARSQDFAKVARVIYNRLHAHHTLEFDSTVNYPLDRREVATTDGDRAQKTPWNTYVSQGLPATAICSPGVDALNAAEHPEPGDWLYFVTIDGQGTTLFTKDYQQHLANIELAKHNGVLDSAR
;
A
#
# COMPACT_ATOMS: atom_id res chain seq x y z
N MET A 1 8.05 16.74 -19.77
CA MET A 1 6.93 15.98 -19.19
C MET A 1 5.79 16.94 -18.96
N ILE A 2 4.53 16.58 -19.24
CA ILE A 2 3.38 17.42 -18.92
C ILE A 2 2.39 16.66 -18.02
N GLN A 3 1.68 17.38 -17.16
CA GLN A 3 0.62 16.83 -16.32
C GLN A 3 -0.74 17.32 -16.78
N ILE A 4 -1.67 16.41 -16.99
CA ILE A 4 -3.09 16.68 -17.16
C ILE A 4 -3.78 16.30 -15.85
N LYS A 5 -4.53 17.24 -15.26
CA LYS A 5 -5.24 17.07 -14.01
C LYS A 5 -6.67 16.60 -14.25
N ASP A 6 -7.26 16.00 -13.23
CA ASP A 6 -8.69 15.68 -13.29
C ASP A 6 -9.52 16.96 -13.40
N GLY A 7 -10.49 16.95 -14.31
CA GLY A 7 -11.34 18.11 -14.58
C GLY A 7 -10.74 19.17 -15.51
N ASP A 8 -9.50 18.98 -16.02
CA ASP A 8 -8.92 19.92 -16.99
C ASP A 8 -9.78 20.00 -18.27
N SER A 9 -10.19 21.22 -18.62
CA SER A 9 -10.85 21.49 -19.92
C SER A 9 -9.83 21.42 -21.07
N THR A 10 -10.31 21.23 -22.30
CA THR A 10 -9.46 21.27 -23.51
C THR A 10 -8.62 22.55 -23.59
N THR A 11 -9.16 23.68 -23.13
CA THR A 11 -8.43 24.96 -23.10
C THR A 11 -7.31 24.91 -22.06
N MET A 12 -7.56 24.43 -20.83
CA MET A 12 -6.54 24.28 -19.79
C MET A 12 -5.42 23.34 -20.20
N VAL A 13 -5.76 22.21 -20.86
CA VAL A 13 -4.76 21.32 -21.47
C VAL A 13 -3.92 22.06 -22.51
N GLY A 14 -4.56 22.88 -23.37
CA GLY A 14 -3.86 23.71 -24.34
C GLY A 14 -2.92 24.73 -23.70
N GLU A 15 -3.33 25.36 -22.59
CA GLU A 15 -2.50 26.29 -21.82
C GLU A 15 -1.28 25.58 -21.22
N THR A 16 -1.47 24.40 -20.61
CA THR A 16 -0.37 23.57 -20.10
C THR A 16 0.62 23.23 -21.22
N LEU A 17 0.14 22.78 -22.39
CA LEU A 17 0.98 22.45 -23.53
C LEU A 17 1.76 23.65 -24.06
N GLN A 18 1.15 24.85 -24.07
CA GLN A 18 1.82 26.07 -24.52
C GLN A 18 2.88 26.52 -23.51
N ASN A 19 2.57 26.50 -22.22
CA ASN A 19 3.50 26.87 -21.15
C ASN A 19 4.74 25.95 -21.11
N GLU A 20 4.55 24.68 -21.39
CA GLU A 20 5.61 23.68 -21.51
C GLU A 20 6.28 23.64 -22.91
N HIS A 21 6.03 24.65 -23.75
CA HIS A 21 6.60 24.78 -25.09
C HIS A 21 6.34 23.58 -26.03
N VAL A 22 5.30 22.78 -25.76
CA VAL A 22 4.91 21.65 -26.62
C VAL A 22 4.26 22.15 -27.89
N ILE A 23 3.41 23.16 -27.78
CA ILE A 23 2.71 23.78 -28.88
C ILE A 23 2.90 25.30 -28.92
N LYS A 24 2.68 25.89 -30.08
CA LYS A 24 2.87 27.33 -30.28
C LYS A 24 1.71 28.17 -29.70
N THR A 25 0.45 27.71 -29.84
CA THR A 25 -0.73 28.46 -29.38
C THR A 25 -1.83 27.55 -28.89
N VAL A 26 -2.56 27.97 -27.84
CA VAL A 26 -3.74 27.31 -27.28
C VAL A 26 -4.85 27.17 -28.37
N ARG A 27 -5.07 28.26 -29.17
CA ARG A 27 -6.09 28.27 -30.22
C ARG A 27 -5.88 27.18 -31.27
N ALA A 28 -4.63 26.94 -31.67
CA ALA A 28 -4.32 25.87 -32.62
C ALA A 28 -4.64 24.48 -32.03
N PHE A 29 -4.38 24.26 -30.73
CA PHE A 29 -4.70 23.01 -30.04
C PHE A 29 -6.21 22.82 -29.94
N VAL A 30 -6.95 23.81 -29.44
CA VAL A 30 -8.42 23.75 -29.33
C VAL A 30 -9.07 23.48 -30.68
N ASN A 31 -8.61 24.13 -31.75
CA ASN A 31 -9.11 23.87 -33.09
C ASN A 31 -8.79 22.44 -33.57
N ALA A 32 -7.59 21.93 -33.32
CA ALA A 32 -7.20 20.56 -33.67
C ALA A 32 -7.95 19.51 -32.84
N ALA A 33 -8.29 19.84 -31.60
CA ALA A 33 -9.08 19.01 -30.71
C ALA A 33 -10.55 18.98 -31.07
N HIS A 34 -11.08 20.05 -31.67
CA HIS A 34 -12.47 20.16 -32.03
C HIS A 34 -12.85 19.11 -33.10
N GLY A 35 -13.88 18.31 -32.79
CA GLY A 35 -14.33 17.21 -33.65
C GLY A 35 -13.52 15.93 -33.58
N ASN A 36 -12.48 15.86 -32.73
CA ASN A 36 -11.73 14.64 -32.48
C ASN A 36 -12.32 13.87 -31.28
N SER A 37 -13.03 12.78 -31.56
CA SER A 37 -13.66 11.96 -30.53
C SER A 37 -12.68 11.36 -29.50
N LYS A 38 -11.39 11.24 -29.82
CA LYS A 38 -10.36 10.72 -28.94
C LYS A 38 -9.96 11.71 -27.83
N ILE A 39 -10.30 13.00 -27.97
CA ILE A 39 -10.03 14.01 -26.95
C ILE A 39 -10.76 13.69 -25.63
N SER A 40 -11.98 13.19 -25.70
CA SER A 40 -12.76 12.79 -24.52
C SER A 40 -12.21 11.56 -23.80
N SER A 41 -11.25 10.83 -24.41
CA SER A 41 -10.60 9.66 -23.83
C SER A 41 -9.27 9.99 -23.12
N ILE A 42 -8.83 11.25 -23.18
CA ILE A 42 -7.61 11.68 -22.47
C ILE A 42 -7.86 11.54 -20.96
N GLN A 43 -7.01 10.76 -20.31
CA GLN A 43 -7.08 10.52 -18.88
C GLN A 43 -6.14 11.46 -18.11
N PRO A 44 -6.48 11.87 -16.89
CA PRO A 44 -5.53 12.56 -16.01
C PRO A 44 -4.24 11.75 -15.83
N GLY A 45 -3.11 12.44 -15.75
CA GLY A 45 -1.81 11.79 -15.58
C GLY A 45 -0.66 12.55 -16.22
N PHE A 46 0.49 11.90 -16.27
CA PHE A 46 1.69 12.44 -16.89
C PHE A 46 1.85 11.92 -18.31
N TYR A 47 2.26 12.82 -19.21
CA TYR A 47 2.43 12.52 -20.61
C TYR A 47 3.84 12.91 -21.08
N ARG A 48 4.46 11.98 -21.83
CA ARG A 48 5.74 12.26 -22.49
C ARG A 48 5.48 12.97 -23.82
N MET A 49 5.79 14.26 -23.87
CA MET A 49 5.58 15.09 -25.05
C MET A 49 6.93 15.65 -25.53
N ARG A 50 7.05 15.80 -26.83
CA ARG A 50 8.14 16.59 -27.45
C ARG A 50 7.73 18.05 -27.50
N THR A 51 8.69 18.95 -27.37
CA THR A 51 8.50 20.38 -27.57
C THR A 51 8.35 20.72 -29.08
N GLU A 52 7.76 21.87 -29.35
CA GLU A 52 7.66 22.47 -30.69
C GLU A 52 7.00 21.57 -31.76
N ILE A 53 5.99 20.81 -31.38
CA ILE A 53 5.23 19.98 -32.32
C ILE A 53 3.95 20.67 -32.82
N PRO A 54 3.46 20.32 -34.02
CA PRO A 54 2.16 20.78 -34.48
C PRO A 54 1.04 20.39 -33.51
N ALA A 55 0.07 21.28 -33.33
CA ALA A 55 -1.06 21.05 -32.38
C ALA A 55 -1.83 19.76 -32.69
N ALA A 56 -2.02 19.41 -33.95
CA ALA A 56 -2.66 18.15 -34.35
C ALA A 56 -1.86 16.92 -33.87
N ASN A 57 -0.53 16.99 -33.89
CA ASN A 57 0.31 15.91 -33.40
C ASN A 57 0.24 15.83 -31.85
N ALA A 58 0.11 16.98 -31.18
CA ALA A 58 -0.10 16.99 -29.72
C ALA A 58 -1.42 16.29 -29.33
N VAL A 59 -2.51 16.55 -30.06
CA VAL A 59 -3.79 15.85 -29.90
C VAL A 59 -3.65 14.35 -30.12
N THR A 60 -2.97 13.93 -31.18
CA THR A 60 -2.76 12.50 -31.46
C THR A 60 -1.97 11.82 -30.38
N ARG A 61 -0.91 12.47 -29.87
CA ARG A 61 -0.08 11.92 -28.80
C ARG A 61 -0.81 11.82 -27.45
N LEU A 62 -1.60 12.82 -27.08
CA LEU A 62 -2.39 12.76 -25.84
C LEU A 62 -3.46 11.67 -25.89
N ALA A 63 -3.95 11.35 -27.08
CA ALA A 63 -4.93 10.28 -27.28
C ALA A 63 -4.27 8.88 -27.36
N ASP A 64 -2.94 8.81 -27.42
CA ASP A 64 -2.18 7.57 -27.48
C ASP A 64 -1.86 7.09 -26.06
N PRO A 65 -2.36 5.91 -25.63
CA PRO A 65 -2.10 5.34 -24.32
C PRO A 65 -0.61 5.20 -23.98
N ASP A 66 0.24 4.94 -24.99
CA ASP A 66 1.69 4.76 -24.81
C ASP A 66 2.42 6.08 -24.49
N SER A 67 1.77 7.21 -24.73
CA SER A 67 2.28 8.53 -24.35
C SER A 67 2.06 8.85 -22.86
N ARG A 68 1.13 8.16 -22.18
CA ARG A 68 0.87 8.30 -20.76
C ARG A 68 1.87 7.46 -19.97
N VAL A 69 2.49 8.07 -19.00
CA VAL A 69 3.53 7.47 -18.14
C VAL A 69 3.20 7.66 -16.66
N GLY A 70 3.90 6.96 -15.78
CA GLY A 70 3.75 7.17 -14.34
C GLY A 70 2.46 6.59 -13.75
N ARG A 71 1.73 5.72 -14.49
CA ARG A 71 0.57 5.03 -13.91
C ARG A 71 1.04 3.95 -12.95
N LEU A 72 0.73 4.14 -11.67
CA LEU A 72 1.07 3.24 -10.57
C LEU A 72 -0.21 2.63 -10.01
N VAL A 73 -0.25 1.30 -9.90
CA VAL A 73 -1.32 0.56 -9.22
C VAL A 73 -0.72 -0.17 -8.03
N ILE A 74 -1.20 0.14 -6.83
CA ILE A 74 -0.80 -0.50 -5.57
C ILE A 74 -1.97 -1.38 -5.11
N PRO A 75 -1.83 -2.72 -5.16
CA PRO A 75 -2.84 -3.63 -4.64
C PRO A 75 -2.90 -3.58 -3.10
N GLU A 76 -4.06 -3.92 -2.54
CA GLU A 76 -4.22 -4.14 -1.11
C GLU A 76 -3.29 -5.24 -0.59
N GLY A 77 -2.87 -5.13 0.66
CA GLY A 77 -1.94 -6.06 1.31
C GLY A 77 -0.51 -6.00 0.78
N ARG A 78 -0.16 -5.00 -0.05
CA ARG A 78 1.18 -4.85 -0.59
C ARG A 78 2.13 -4.26 0.44
N GLN A 79 3.35 -4.81 0.53
CA GLN A 79 4.44 -4.32 1.38
C GLN A 79 5.33 -3.35 0.60
N LEU A 80 6.17 -2.58 1.29
CA LEU A 80 7.15 -1.69 0.66
C LEU A 80 8.16 -2.48 -0.17
N ASP A 81 8.69 -3.57 0.39
CA ASP A 81 9.67 -4.44 -0.25
C ASP A 81 9.04 -5.61 -1.00
N ASP A 82 9.79 -6.18 -1.94
CA ASP A 82 9.39 -7.40 -2.63
C ASP A 82 9.32 -8.56 -1.64
N THR A 83 8.34 -9.44 -1.81
CA THR A 83 8.20 -10.64 -0.98
C THR A 83 8.24 -11.89 -1.84
N THR A 84 8.86 -12.96 -1.33
CA THR A 84 8.91 -14.25 -2.00
C THR A 84 7.92 -15.21 -1.36
N ASP A 85 7.03 -15.79 -2.16
CA ASP A 85 6.17 -16.90 -1.74
C ASP A 85 7.03 -18.17 -1.65
N MET A 86 7.16 -18.72 -0.44
CA MET A 86 8.06 -19.84 -0.17
C MET A 86 7.61 -21.16 -0.81
N LYS A 87 6.32 -21.29 -1.11
CA LYS A 87 5.75 -22.49 -1.73
C LYS A 87 5.96 -22.50 -3.26
N THR A 88 5.81 -21.34 -3.89
CA THR A 88 5.83 -21.19 -5.35
C THR A 88 7.12 -20.57 -5.88
N ASN A 89 7.96 -19.99 -5.01
CA ASN A 89 9.12 -19.17 -5.35
C ASN A 89 8.78 -17.95 -6.23
N VAL A 90 7.51 -17.52 -6.24
CA VAL A 90 7.08 -16.34 -6.98
C VAL A 90 7.40 -15.10 -6.17
N VAL A 91 8.09 -14.16 -6.80
CA VAL A 91 8.35 -12.84 -6.23
C VAL A 91 7.13 -11.94 -6.47
N ASN A 92 6.55 -11.46 -5.39
CA ASN A 92 5.51 -10.43 -5.41
C ASN A 92 6.17 -9.06 -5.29
N PRO A 93 6.08 -8.20 -6.31
CA PRO A 93 6.74 -6.90 -6.29
C PRO A 93 6.16 -6.00 -5.19
N GLY A 94 7.04 -5.42 -4.38
CA GLY A 94 6.70 -4.43 -3.38
C GLY A 94 6.38 -3.06 -3.98
N ILE A 95 5.93 -2.13 -3.13
CA ILE A 95 5.54 -0.78 -3.55
C ILE A 95 6.73 -0.07 -4.21
N PHE A 96 7.95 -0.19 -3.67
CA PHE A 96 9.13 0.44 -4.27
C PHE A 96 9.41 -0.10 -5.68
N THR A 97 9.29 -1.41 -5.90
CA THR A 97 9.41 -2.01 -7.23
C THR A 97 8.30 -1.55 -8.17
N LEU A 98 7.06 -1.42 -7.67
CA LEU A 98 5.95 -0.90 -8.48
C LEU A 98 6.17 0.57 -8.87
N ILE A 99 6.67 1.42 -7.96
CA ILE A 99 7.04 2.82 -8.25
C ILE A 99 8.18 2.85 -9.29
N SER A 100 9.23 2.06 -9.08
CA SER A 100 10.35 1.99 -10.02
C SER A 100 9.88 1.64 -11.43
N ARG A 101 9.01 0.64 -11.58
CA ARG A 101 8.43 0.25 -12.88
C ARG A 101 7.56 1.35 -13.50
N ALA A 102 6.72 2.00 -12.69
CA ALA A 102 5.83 3.08 -13.15
C ALA A 102 6.60 4.32 -13.60
N THR A 103 7.77 4.59 -13.00
CA THR A 103 8.63 5.73 -13.34
C THR A 103 9.63 5.44 -14.45
N CYS A 104 9.66 4.21 -14.98
CA CYS A 104 10.55 3.86 -16.08
C CYS A 104 10.08 4.46 -17.40
N VAL A 105 10.75 5.49 -17.86
CA VAL A 105 10.45 6.18 -19.12
C VAL A 105 11.68 6.21 -20.02
N ASP A 106 11.46 5.96 -21.31
CA ASP A 106 12.49 6.12 -22.32
C ASP A 106 12.56 7.59 -22.78
N PHE A 107 13.72 8.22 -22.57
CA PHE A 107 14.04 9.55 -23.07
C PHE A 107 15.11 9.43 -24.18
N ASP A 108 14.65 9.47 -25.43
CA ASP A 108 15.51 9.43 -26.63
C ASP A 108 16.53 8.26 -26.64
N GLY A 109 16.04 7.05 -26.31
CA GLY A 109 16.85 5.84 -26.27
C GLY A 109 17.59 5.60 -24.95
N SER A 110 17.43 6.49 -23.95
CA SER A 110 17.95 6.31 -22.60
C SER A 110 16.80 6.06 -21.62
N LYS A 111 16.69 4.83 -21.13
CA LYS A 111 15.69 4.46 -20.13
C LYS A 111 16.08 5.01 -18.76
N ARG A 112 15.22 5.83 -18.16
CA ARG A 112 15.38 6.35 -16.81
C ARG A 112 14.25 5.81 -15.94
N CYS A 113 14.62 5.33 -14.76
CA CYS A 113 13.70 4.86 -13.73
C CYS A 113 14.16 5.41 -12.39
N VAL A 114 13.25 5.68 -11.48
CA VAL A 114 13.61 5.86 -10.08
C VAL A 114 13.97 4.48 -9.53
N SER A 115 15.16 4.33 -8.94
CA SER A 115 15.60 3.01 -8.44
C SER A 115 14.93 2.65 -7.10
N VAL A 116 14.83 1.37 -6.80
CA VAL A 116 14.36 0.86 -5.51
C VAL A 116 15.28 1.34 -4.38
N GLU A 117 16.59 1.36 -4.65
CA GLU A 117 17.61 1.81 -3.71
C GLU A 117 17.45 3.29 -3.36
N ASP A 118 17.15 4.15 -4.34
CA ASP A 118 16.91 5.58 -4.11
C ASP A 118 15.62 5.81 -3.31
N LEU A 119 14.56 5.01 -3.56
CA LEU A 119 13.32 5.07 -2.79
C LEU A 119 13.54 4.63 -1.35
N ARG A 120 14.28 3.54 -1.12
CA ARG A 120 14.66 3.11 0.25
C ARG A 120 15.52 4.17 0.94
N ALA A 121 16.48 4.75 0.25
CA ALA A 121 17.31 5.82 0.78
C ALA A 121 16.48 7.04 1.18
N ALA A 122 15.51 7.45 0.37
CA ALA A 122 14.58 8.53 0.70
C ALA A 122 13.72 8.18 1.91
N ALA A 123 13.12 6.98 1.93
CA ALA A 123 12.34 6.51 3.07
C ALA A 123 13.15 6.47 4.38
N THR A 124 14.44 6.12 4.31
CA THR A 124 15.37 6.05 5.44
C THR A 124 15.80 7.43 5.94
N ASN A 125 16.16 8.34 5.02
CA ASN A 125 16.93 9.53 5.38
C ASN A 125 16.10 10.82 5.46
N SER A 126 14.96 10.90 4.76
CA SER A 126 14.11 12.09 4.80
C SER A 126 13.40 12.23 6.14
N SER A 127 13.15 13.45 6.58
CA SER A 127 12.37 13.69 7.79
C SER A 127 10.91 13.28 7.61
N PRO A 128 10.18 12.93 8.69
CA PRO A 128 8.74 12.67 8.59
C PRO A 128 7.96 13.81 7.93
N LEU A 129 8.36 15.06 8.20
CA LEU A 129 7.75 16.24 7.57
C LEU A 129 8.01 16.30 6.06
N ALA A 130 9.25 16.01 5.60
CA ALA A 130 9.61 15.98 4.18
C ALA A 130 8.86 14.89 3.42
N LEU A 131 8.54 13.78 4.09
CA LEU A 131 7.74 12.68 3.56
C LEU A 131 6.22 12.91 3.69
N ALA A 132 5.76 14.06 4.16
CA ALA A 132 4.36 14.37 4.42
C ALA A 132 3.66 13.33 5.33
N VAL A 133 4.41 12.76 6.28
CA VAL A 133 3.85 11.85 7.29
C VAL A 133 2.79 12.63 8.11
N PRO A 134 1.57 12.08 8.24
CA PRO A 134 0.52 12.77 8.97
C PRO A 134 0.87 12.91 10.46
N PRO A 135 0.37 13.94 11.14
CA PRO A 135 0.71 14.24 12.55
C PRO A 135 0.54 13.04 13.50
N TRP A 136 -0.49 12.23 13.29
CA TRP A 136 -0.80 11.06 14.11
C TRP A 136 0.18 9.88 13.92
N ALA A 137 1.00 9.89 12.87
CA ALA A 137 2.02 8.87 12.60
C ALA A 137 3.46 9.38 12.81
N THR A 138 3.65 10.67 13.14
CA THR A 138 5.00 11.29 13.18
C THR A 138 5.88 10.66 14.27
N GLU A 139 5.33 10.41 15.45
CA GLU A 139 6.07 9.81 16.57
C GLU A 139 6.47 8.36 16.27
N PRO A 140 5.56 7.44 15.92
CA PRO A 140 5.93 6.04 15.60
C PRO A 140 6.93 5.94 14.44
N VAL A 141 6.77 6.76 13.40
CA VAL A 141 7.71 6.82 12.26
C VAL A 141 9.10 7.28 12.73
N GLY A 142 9.15 8.19 13.71
CA GLY A 142 10.41 8.69 14.29
C GLY A 142 11.15 7.64 15.12
N GLU A 143 10.44 6.79 15.86
CA GLU A 143 11.00 5.78 16.77
C GLU A 143 11.84 4.72 16.05
N LEU A 144 11.46 4.31 14.83
CA LEU A 144 12.22 3.37 14.01
C LEU A 144 13.47 3.97 13.36
N GLY A 145 13.69 5.28 13.49
CA GLY A 145 14.92 5.95 13.12
C GLY A 145 15.27 5.78 11.63
N LYS A 146 16.31 4.99 11.35
CA LYS A 146 16.89 4.79 10.01
C LYS A 146 16.40 3.52 9.30
N ASP A 147 15.36 2.88 9.75
CA ASP A 147 14.73 1.79 9.02
C ASP A 147 13.76 2.37 7.97
N HIS A 148 13.89 1.99 6.71
CA HIS A 148 12.96 2.42 5.64
C HIS A 148 11.53 1.91 5.86
N ARG A 149 11.36 0.79 6.61
CA ARG A 149 10.05 0.22 6.94
C ARG A 149 9.23 1.09 7.89
N ARG A 150 9.82 2.15 8.45
CA ARG A 150 9.10 3.13 9.28
C ARG A 150 7.89 3.77 8.62
N ILE A 151 7.83 3.77 7.27
CA ILE A 151 6.71 4.30 6.51
C ILE A 151 5.74 3.21 6.01
N GLU A 152 5.90 1.95 6.44
CA GLU A 152 5.01 0.86 6.04
C GLU A 152 3.56 1.16 6.43
N GLY A 153 2.65 0.86 5.51
CA GLY A 153 1.22 1.11 5.66
C GLY A 153 0.78 2.56 5.40
N LEU A 154 1.70 3.54 5.37
CA LEU A 154 1.33 4.94 5.14
C LEU A 154 0.98 5.26 3.68
N ILE A 155 1.42 4.43 2.73
CA ILE A 155 1.03 4.51 1.33
C ILE A 155 -0.20 3.62 1.13
N ALA A 156 -1.36 4.22 0.94
CA ALA A 156 -2.61 3.48 0.74
C ALA A 156 -2.64 2.72 -0.59
N PRO A 157 -3.38 1.59 -0.68
CA PRO A 157 -3.67 0.95 -1.97
C PRO A 157 -4.45 1.88 -2.89
N GLY A 158 -4.31 1.67 -4.20
CA GLY A 158 -5.04 2.48 -5.19
C GLY A 158 -4.32 2.66 -6.51
N THR A 159 -4.87 3.53 -7.34
CA THR A 159 -4.26 3.93 -8.63
C THR A 159 -3.80 5.38 -8.54
N PHE A 160 -2.52 5.59 -8.82
CA PHE A 160 -1.87 6.90 -8.73
C PHE A 160 -1.23 7.28 -10.07
N ASN A 161 -1.02 8.58 -10.25
CA ASN A 161 -0.20 9.11 -11.31
C ASN A 161 1.04 9.73 -10.66
N VAL A 162 2.19 9.11 -10.84
CA VAL A 162 3.47 9.61 -10.34
C VAL A 162 4.26 10.30 -11.44
N ASP A 163 4.90 11.41 -11.12
CA ASP A 163 5.81 12.07 -12.05
C ASP A 163 7.12 11.28 -12.16
N PRO A 164 7.43 10.70 -13.32
CA PRO A 164 8.67 9.94 -13.49
C PRO A 164 9.95 10.79 -13.42
N SER A 165 9.83 12.11 -13.47
CA SER A 165 10.94 13.05 -13.36
C SER A 165 11.16 13.58 -11.94
N ALA A 166 10.22 13.31 -11.03
CA ALA A 166 10.31 13.80 -9.66
C ALA A 166 11.37 13.04 -8.83
N PRO A 167 12.01 13.72 -7.87
CA PRO A 167 12.89 13.05 -6.91
C PRO A 167 12.15 11.97 -6.10
N PRO A 168 12.84 10.90 -5.64
CA PRO A 168 12.25 9.82 -4.83
C PRO A 168 11.50 10.33 -3.60
N GLU A 169 12.05 11.31 -2.87
CA GLU A 169 11.40 11.93 -1.70
C GLU A 169 10.06 12.56 -2.08
N THR A 170 9.98 13.30 -3.19
CA THR A 170 8.75 13.92 -3.65
C THR A 170 7.69 12.88 -4.03
N ILE A 171 8.10 11.79 -4.68
CA ILE A 171 7.20 10.68 -5.02
C ILE A 171 6.61 10.06 -3.76
N LEU A 172 7.46 9.73 -2.77
CA LEU A 172 7.02 9.16 -1.51
C LEU A 172 6.12 10.13 -0.73
N SER A 173 6.50 11.41 -0.64
CA SER A 173 5.72 12.46 0.01
C SER A 173 4.31 12.58 -0.58
N ASN A 174 4.19 12.58 -1.92
CA ASN A 174 2.89 12.64 -2.60
C ASN A 174 2.03 11.41 -2.33
N LEU A 175 2.62 10.21 -2.31
CA LEU A 175 1.90 8.96 -2.06
C LEU A 175 1.47 8.84 -0.61
N ILE A 176 2.33 9.21 0.36
CA ILE A 176 1.99 9.22 1.79
C ILE A 176 0.92 10.28 2.08
N GLY A 177 1.06 11.47 1.51
CA GLY A 177 0.05 12.52 1.65
C GLY A 177 -1.31 12.10 1.07
N ALA A 178 -1.33 11.42 -0.08
CA ALA A 178 -2.56 10.86 -0.63
C ALA A 178 -3.14 9.76 0.26
N GLY A 179 -2.31 8.87 0.80
CA GLY A 179 -2.72 7.85 1.77
C GLY A 179 -3.34 8.46 3.03
N ALA A 180 -2.72 9.52 3.58
CA ALA A 180 -3.26 10.23 4.73
C ALA A 180 -4.67 10.81 4.47
N VAL A 181 -4.92 11.32 3.25
CA VAL A 181 -6.26 11.81 2.86
C VAL A 181 -7.28 10.67 2.81
N GLU A 182 -6.91 9.51 2.26
CA GLU A 182 -7.83 8.35 2.21
C GLU A 182 -8.15 7.82 3.62
N TYR A 183 -7.16 7.73 4.51
CA TYR A 183 -7.36 7.33 5.91
C TYR A 183 -8.20 8.35 6.71
N MET A 184 -8.08 9.65 6.43
CA MET A 184 -8.97 10.64 7.03
C MET A 184 -10.41 10.50 6.53
N LYS A 185 -10.61 10.16 5.26
CA LYS A 185 -11.96 9.96 4.69
C LYS A 185 -12.66 8.72 5.25
N SER A 186 -11.92 7.66 5.65
CA SER A 186 -12.52 6.49 6.31
C SER A 186 -13.07 6.81 7.69
N GLY A 187 -12.62 7.89 8.33
CA GLY A 187 -12.97 8.25 9.70
C GLY A 187 -11.97 7.75 10.74
N LEU A 188 -10.79 7.29 10.30
CA LEU A 188 -9.75 6.71 11.17
C LEU A 188 -9.47 7.53 12.43
N VAL A 189 -9.33 8.86 12.30
CA VAL A 189 -8.98 9.74 13.43
C VAL A 189 -10.10 9.82 14.46
N ASP A 190 -11.34 9.99 14.00
CA ASP A 190 -12.51 10.12 14.86
C ASP A 190 -12.83 8.79 15.57
N THR A 191 -12.71 7.68 14.84
CA THR A 191 -12.91 6.34 15.39
C THR A 191 -11.83 5.99 16.41
N ALA A 192 -10.57 6.32 16.14
CA ALA A 192 -9.49 6.11 17.08
C ALA A 192 -9.75 6.83 18.40
N GLN A 193 -10.17 8.09 18.34
CA GLN A 193 -10.53 8.86 19.52
C GLN A 193 -11.69 8.20 20.31
N ALA A 194 -12.72 7.72 19.62
CA ALA A 194 -13.87 7.03 20.24
C ALA A 194 -13.46 5.71 20.91
N MET A 195 -12.47 5.00 20.34
CA MET A 195 -11.94 3.73 20.87
C MET A 195 -10.87 3.93 21.95
N GLY A 196 -10.36 5.16 22.17
CA GLY A 196 -9.26 5.44 23.08
C GLY A 196 -7.91 4.88 22.58
N LEU A 197 -7.74 4.78 21.27
CA LEU A 197 -6.55 4.28 20.58
C LEU A 197 -5.89 5.39 19.76
N SER A 198 -4.63 5.18 19.35
CA SER A 198 -4.03 6.06 18.35
C SER A 198 -4.53 5.68 16.94
N PRO A 199 -4.66 6.63 16.00
CA PRO A 199 -4.97 6.32 14.61
C PRO A 199 -3.92 5.38 13.97
N TYR A 200 -2.66 5.48 14.41
CA TYR A 200 -1.59 4.62 13.95
C TYR A 200 -1.79 3.17 14.40
N ASP A 201 -2.24 2.93 15.65
CA ASP A 201 -2.52 1.58 16.13
C ASP A 201 -3.65 0.91 15.34
N ILE A 202 -4.70 1.66 14.99
CA ILE A 202 -5.78 1.13 14.13
C ILE A 202 -5.25 0.78 12.74
N LEU A 203 -4.38 1.60 12.15
CA LEU A 203 -3.73 1.28 10.87
C LEU A 203 -2.88 0.01 10.97
N VAL A 204 -2.14 -0.17 12.06
CA VAL A 204 -1.37 -1.39 12.31
C VAL A 204 -2.30 -2.60 12.43
N VAL A 205 -3.39 -2.51 13.20
CA VAL A 205 -4.40 -3.57 13.32
C VAL A 205 -5.00 -3.90 11.95
N ALA A 206 -5.37 -2.89 11.15
CA ALA A 206 -5.89 -3.10 9.80
C ALA A 206 -4.91 -3.88 8.91
N SER A 207 -3.60 -3.59 9.01
CA SER A 207 -2.58 -4.31 8.26
C SER A 207 -2.42 -5.76 8.68
N LEU A 208 -2.58 -6.05 9.98
CA LEU A 208 -2.61 -7.42 10.50
C LEU A 208 -3.85 -8.17 9.98
N VAL A 209 -5.02 -7.57 10.11
CA VAL A 209 -6.29 -8.13 9.59
C VAL A 209 -6.18 -8.46 8.11
N GLN A 210 -5.59 -7.56 7.31
CA GLN A 210 -5.38 -7.75 5.87
C GLN A 210 -4.51 -8.97 5.55
N GLN A 211 -3.53 -9.29 6.39
CA GLN A 211 -2.61 -10.39 6.16
C GLN A 211 -3.11 -11.73 6.74
N GLU A 212 -3.93 -11.69 7.80
CA GLU A 212 -4.31 -12.89 8.56
C GLU A 212 -5.62 -13.52 8.10
N ALA A 213 -6.48 -12.79 7.39
CA ALA A 213 -7.84 -13.26 7.14
C ALA A 213 -8.32 -13.02 5.70
N ARG A 214 -9.44 -13.63 5.37
CA ARG A 214 -10.26 -13.26 4.21
C ARG A 214 -11.23 -12.15 4.61
N SER A 215 -11.67 -11.33 3.67
CA SER A 215 -12.51 -10.14 3.94
C SER A 215 -13.75 -10.41 4.76
N GLN A 216 -14.38 -11.58 4.59
CA GLN A 216 -15.56 -12.01 5.36
C GLN A 216 -15.30 -12.15 6.87
N ASP A 217 -14.05 -12.38 7.28
CA ASP A 217 -13.65 -12.62 8.67
C ASP A 217 -12.91 -11.43 9.29
N PHE A 218 -12.66 -10.37 8.53
CA PHE A 218 -11.86 -9.21 8.95
C PHE A 218 -12.33 -8.62 10.29
N ALA A 219 -13.64 -8.36 10.44
CA ALA A 219 -14.17 -7.75 11.65
C ALA A 219 -14.06 -8.66 12.91
N LYS A 220 -14.09 -9.99 12.72
CA LYS A 220 -13.87 -10.96 13.81
C LYS A 220 -12.39 -11.06 14.17
N VAL A 221 -11.50 -11.07 13.18
CA VAL A 221 -10.04 -11.08 13.42
C VAL A 221 -9.61 -9.79 14.10
N ALA A 222 -10.12 -8.62 13.69
CA ALA A 222 -9.90 -7.36 14.39
C ALA A 222 -10.34 -7.46 15.87
N ARG A 223 -11.50 -8.09 16.15
CA ARG A 223 -11.98 -8.32 17.51
C ARG A 223 -11.00 -9.20 18.31
N VAL A 224 -10.51 -10.28 17.72
CA VAL A 224 -9.51 -11.16 18.39
C VAL A 224 -8.25 -10.37 18.74
N ILE A 225 -7.75 -9.54 17.81
CA ILE A 225 -6.58 -8.70 18.07
C ILE A 225 -6.82 -7.79 19.28
N TYR A 226 -7.92 -7.03 19.31
CA TYR A 226 -8.23 -6.14 20.43
C TYR A 226 -8.45 -6.88 21.74
N ASN A 227 -9.10 -8.05 21.73
CA ASN A 227 -9.29 -8.87 22.91
C ASN A 227 -7.95 -9.37 23.47
N ARG A 228 -7.02 -9.83 22.62
CA ARG A 228 -5.68 -10.25 23.02
C ARG A 228 -4.87 -9.08 23.58
N LEU A 229 -4.90 -7.91 22.92
CA LEU A 229 -4.24 -6.70 23.42
C LEU A 229 -4.76 -6.32 24.81
N HIS A 230 -6.08 -6.31 25.00
CA HIS A 230 -6.73 -5.99 26.27
C HIS A 230 -6.38 -7.01 27.37
N ALA A 231 -6.26 -8.28 27.01
CA ALA A 231 -5.88 -9.36 27.93
C ALA A 231 -4.36 -9.50 28.14
N HIS A 232 -3.55 -8.62 27.56
CA HIS A 232 -2.07 -8.69 27.56
C HIS A 232 -1.52 -10.02 27.03
N HIS A 233 -2.23 -10.65 26.09
CA HIS A 233 -1.74 -11.80 25.34
C HIS A 233 -0.86 -11.36 24.17
N THR A 234 0.13 -12.19 23.82
CA THR A 234 0.87 -12.08 22.56
C THR A 234 -0.08 -12.31 21.37
N LEU A 235 0.16 -11.63 20.23
CA LEU A 235 -0.70 -11.81 19.05
C LEU A 235 -0.38 -13.10 18.28
N GLU A 236 0.89 -13.53 18.25
CA GLU A 236 1.35 -14.80 17.66
C GLU A 236 0.97 -14.99 16.19
N PHE A 237 1.22 -13.95 15.38
CA PHE A 237 0.92 -13.96 13.94
C PHE A 237 2.17 -14.29 13.11
N ASP A 238 2.07 -15.33 12.29
CA ASP A 238 3.15 -15.73 11.38
C ASP A 238 3.47 -14.64 10.35
N SER A 239 2.50 -13.82 9.97
CA SER A 239 2.71 -12.66 9.10
C SER A 239 3.72 -11.67 9.66
N THR A 240 3.74 -11.47 10.99
CA THR A 240 4.67 -10.57 11.68
C THR A 240 6.09 -11.13 11.79
N VAL A 241 6.24 -12.44 11.70
CA VAL A 241 7.53 -13.15 11.59
C VAL A 241 8.04 -13.10 10.15
N ASN A 242 7.16 -13.32 9.18
CA ASN A 242 7.48 -13.30 7.75
C ASN A 242 7.87 -11.90 7.25
N TYR A 243 7.27 -10.84 7.80
CA TYR A 243 7.44 -9.46 7.34
C TYR A 243 8.92 -9.01 7.27
N PRO A 244 9.73 -9.09 8.34
CA PRO A 244 11.12 -8.66 8.28
C PRO A 244 12.03 -9.60 7.46
N LEU A 245 11.53 -10.75 7.02
CA LEU A 245 12.24 -11.74 6.22
C LEU A 245 11.89 -11.64 4.73
N ASP A 246 11.08 -10.66 4.35
CA ASP A 246 10.64 -10.40 2.96
C ASP A 246 10.10 -11.68 2.26
N ARG A 247 9.38 -12.50 3.03
CA ARG A 247 8.81 -13.76 2.55
C ARG A 247 7.36 -13.94 2.97
N ARG A 248 6.69 -14.88 2.30
CA ARG A 248 5.34 -15.33 2.64
C ARG A 248 5.36 -16.84 2.83
N GLU A 249 5.04 -17.26 4.03
CA GLU A 249 4.94 -18.67 4.40
C GLU A 249 3.72 -18.86 5.31
N VAL A 250 2.98 -19.96 5.10
CA VAL A 250 1.73 -20.22 5.86
C VAL A 250 2.03 -20.53 7.32
N ALA A 251 3.10 -21.29 7.58
CA ALA A 251 3.53 -21.65 8.93
C ALA A 251 5.04 -21.44 9.08
N THR A 252 5.42 -20.53 9.96
CA THR A 252 6.82 -20.25 10.27
C THR A 252 7.41 -21.31 11.18
N THR A 253 8.75 -21.48 11.16
CA THR A 253 9.44 -22.44 12.02
C THR A 253 9.58 -21.89 13.46
N ASP A 254 9.81 -22.79 14.43
CA ASP A 254 10.09 -22.38 15.80
C ASP A 254 11.33 -21.47 15.90
N GLY A 255 12.34 -21.71 15.05
CA GLY A 255 13.52 -20.86 14.94
C GLY A 255 13.19 -19.43 14.49
N ASP A 256 12.27 -19.28 13.53
CA ASP A 256 11.82 -17.99 13.05
C ASP A 256 11.00 -17.25 14.14
N ARG A 257 10.09 -17.97 14.82
CA ARG A 257 9.26 -17.44 15.91
C ARG A 257 10.07 -17.01 17.11
N ALA A 258 11.25 -17.60 17.32
CA ALA A 258 12.15 -17.22 18.42
C ALA A 258 13.00 -15.96 18.13
N GLN A 259 13.04 -15.47 16.89
CA GLN A 259 13.83 -14.30 16.53
C GLN A 259 13.25 -13.02 17.13
N LYS A 260 14.10 -12.22 17.77
CA LYS A 260 13.72 -10.92 18.32
C LYS A 260 13.81 -9.86 17.24
N THR A 261 12.67 -9.45 16.70
CA THR A 261 12.53 -8.32 15.79
C THR A 261 11.47 -7.35 16.32
N PRO A 262 11.48 -6.09 15.90
CA PRO A 262 10.44 -5.12 16.29
C PRO A 262 9.01 -5.53 15.89
N TRP A 263 8.89 -6.46 14.95
CA TRP A 263 7.60 -6.91 14.43
C TRP A 263 7.11 -8.22 15.02
N ASN A 264 7.99 -9.07 15.56
CA ASN A 264 7.64 -10.43 15.98
C ASN A 264 6.71 -10.47 17.19
N THR A 265 5.44 -10.77 16.95
CA THR A 265 4.38 -10.83 17.97
C THR A 265 4.31 -12.16 18.74
N TYR A 266 5.22 -13.12 18.49
CA TYR A 266 5.40 -14.30 19.36
C TYR A 266 6.24 -14.01 20.59
N VAL A 267 7.22 -13.10 20.48
CA VAL A 267 8.18 -12.81 21.55
C VAL A 267 7.92 -11.47 22.23
N SER A 268 7.11 -10.62 21.63
CA SER A 268 6.76 -9.29 22.16
C SER A 268 5.25 -9.16 22.34
N GLN A 269 4.83 -8.60 23.46
CA GLN A 269 3.43 -8.21 23.68
C GLN A 269 3.12 -6.91 22.95
N GLY A 270 1.85 -6.71 22.60
CA GLY A 270 1.40 -5.51 21.91
C GLY A 270 1.42 -5.64 20.39
N LEU A 271 1.28 -4.50 19.73
CA LEU A 271 1.33 -4.39 18.27
C LEU A 271 2.78 -4.45 17.76
N PRO A 272 3.00 -4.89 16.51
CA PRO A 272 4.28 -4.73 15.87
C PRO A 272 4.62 -3.23 15.70
N ALA A 273 5.91 -2.93 15.53
CA ALA A 273 6.42 -1.57 15.48
C ALA A 273 5.83 -0.72 14.33
N THR A 274 5.38 -1.36 13.26
CA THR A 274 4.68 -0.69 12.13
C THR A 274 3.52 -1.55 11.66
N ALA A 275 2.68 -0.99 10.79
CA ALA A 275 1.91 -1.79 9.84
C ALA A 275 2.85 -2.76 9.09
N ILE A 276 2.32 -3.88 8.61
CA ILE A 276 3.09 -4.90 7.88
C ILE A 276 2.67 -5.02 6.40
N CYS A 277 1.82 -4.12 5.96
CA CYS A 277 1.40 -3.93 4.57
C CYS A 277 0.52 -2.68 4.45
N SER A 278 0.17 -2.32 3.22
CA SER A 278 -0.88 -1.33 2.91
C SER A 278 -2.26 -1.98 3.02
N PRO A 279 -3.05 -1.74 4.08
CA PRO A 279 -4.37 -2.36 4.22
C PRO A 279 -5.37 -1.75 3.24
N GLY A 280 -6.30 -2.58 2.76
CA GLY A 280 -7.46 -2.14 1.98
C GLY A 280 -8.53 -1.47 2.83
N VAL A 281 -9.49 -0.85 2.16
CA VAL A 281 -10.59 -0.13 2.83
C VAL A 281 -11.44 -1.06 3.71
N ASP A 282 -11.64 -2.31 3.31
CA ASP A 282 -12.41 -3.29 4.08
C ASP A 282 -11.69 -3.69 5.37
N ALA A 283 -10.36 -3.88 5.31
CA ALA A 283 -9.56 -4.20 6.49
C ALA A 283 -9.48 -3.00 7.45
N LEU A 284 -9.38 -1.79 6.93
CA LEU A 284 -9.41 -0.57 7.73
C LEU A 284 -10.77 -0.42 8.44
N ASN A 285 -11.86 -0.54 7.70
CA ASN A 285 -13.22 -0.50 8.27
C ASN A 285 -13.45 -1.59 9.34
N ALA A 286 -12.90 -2.78 9.14
CA ALA A 286 -12.99 -3.87 10.12
C ALA A 286 -12.19 -3.57 11.41
N ALA A 287 -11.03 -2.91 11.29
CA ALA A 287 -10.26 -2.46 12.44
C ALA A 287 -10.95 -1.30 13.19
N GLU A 288 -11.61 -0.42 12.46
CA GLU A 288 -12.41 0.68 13.02
C GLU A 288 -13.72 0.19 13.67
N HIS A 289 -14.32 -0.89 13.15
CA HIS A 289 -15.63 -1.42 13.57
C HIS A 289 -15.58 -2.93 13.81
N PRO A 290 -14.78 -3.41 14.79
CA PRO A 290 -14.65 -4.85 15.06
C PRO A 290 -15.98 -5.45 15.52
N GLU A 291 -16.29 -6.67 15.03
CA GLU A 291 -17.51 -7.39 15.42
C GLU A 291 -17.54 -7.66 16.94
N PRO A 292 -18.67 -7.45 17.62
CA PRO A 292 -18.77 -7.79 19.05
C PRO A 292 -18.55 -9.28 19.30
N GLY A 293 -17.67 -9.63 20.25
CA GLY A 293 -17.36 -11.02 20.60
C GLY A 293 -16.28 -11.12 21.66
N ASP A 294 -16.10 -12.30 22.22
CA ASP A 294 -15.13 -12.60 23.28
C ASP A 294 -14.02 -13.58 22.83
N TRP A 295 -13.86 -13.75 21.52
CA TRP A 295 -12.89 -14.66 20.92
C TRP A 295 -11.45 -14.22 21.21
N LEU A 296 -10.61 -15.20 21.50
CA LEU A 296 -9.15 -15.04 21.69
C LEU A 296 -8.35 -15.81 20.63
N TYR A 297 -8.99 -16.77 19.95
CA TYR A 297 -8.34 -17.67 19.01
C TYR A 297 -9.17 -17.83 17.74
N PHE A 298 -8.47 -18.00 16.64
CA PHE A 298 -9.05 -18.38 15.37
C PHE A 298 -8.10 -19.29 14.57
N VAL A 299 -8.64 -20.09 13.68
CA VAL A 299 -7.87 -20.89 12.72
C VAL A 299 -8.75 -21.21 11.52
N THR A 300 -8.17 -21.09 10.32
CA THR A 300 -8.78 -21.54 9.08
C THR A 300 -8.64 -23.05 8.97
N ILE A 301 -9.75 -23.77 8.76
CA ILE A 301 -9.81 -25.23 8.86
C ILE A 301 -9.92 -25.96 7.52
N ASP A 302 -10.14 -25.26 6.41
CA ASP A 302 -10.27 -25.86 5.08
C ASP A 302 -9.78 -24.93 3.95
N GLY A 303 -9.59 -25.51 2.77
CA GLY A 303 -9.20 -24.77 1.57
C GLY A 303 -10.26 -23.80 1.04
N GLN A 304 -11.50 -23.89 1.51
CA GLN A 304 -12.59 -22.95 1.19
C GLN A 304 -12.47 -21.66 2.01
N GLY A 305 -11.68 -21.70 3.11
CA GLY A 305 -11.42 -20.56 3.99
C GLY A 305 -12.42 -20.45 5.12
N THR A 306 -13.01 -21.56 5.55
CA THR A 306 -13.83 -21.61 6.77
C THR A 306 -12.93 -21.35 7.98
N THR A 307 -13.23 -20.29 8.75
CA THR A 307 -12.47 -19.91 9.94
C THR A 307 -13.31 -20.15 11.19
N LEU A 308 -12.74 -20.87 12.16
CA LEU A 308 -13.37 -21.12 13.46
C LEU A 308 -12.79 -20.16 14.51
N PHE A 309 -13.67 -19.52 15.27
CA PHE A 309 -13.36 -18.58 16.33
C PHE A 309 -13.77 -19.14 17.69
N THR A 310 -12.94 -18.96 18.71
CA THR A 310 -13.24 -19.41 20.07
C THR A 310 -12.49 -18.60 21.12
N LYS A 311 -13.00 -18.55 22.35
CA LYS A 311 -12.23 -18.06 23.51
C LYS A 311 -11.54 -19.19 24.28
N ASP A 312 -11.97 -20.44 24.06
CA ASP A 312 -11.47 -21.60 24.77
C ASP A 312 -10.22 -22.17 24.08
N TYR A 313 -9.13 -22.29 24.80
CA TYR A 313 -7.87 -22.78 24.28
C TYR A 313 -7.92 -24.28 23.90
N GLN A 314 -8.65 -25.11 24.67
CA GLN A 314 -8.76 -26.53 24.34
C GLN A 314 -9.56 -26.74 23.05
N GLN A 315 -10.62 -25.96 22.86
CA GLN A 315 -11.36 -25.96 21.60
C GLN A 315 -10.48 -25.48 20.44
N HIS A 316 -9.62 -24.48 20.67
CA HIS A 316 -8.68 -24.01 19.65
C HIS A 316 -7.69 -25.11 19.23
N LEU A 317 -7.14 -25.86 20.18
CA LEU A 317 -6.28 -27.01 19.88
C LEU A 317 -6.99 -28.07 19.03
N ALA A 318 -8.25 -28.38 19.36
CA ALA A 318 -9.06 -29.29 18.54
C ALA A 318 -9.29 -28.76 17.12
N ASN A 319 -9.51 -27.46 16.96
CA ASN A 319 -9.67 -26.81 15.65
C ASN A 319 -8.35 -26.83 14.84
N ILE A 320 -7.18 -26.68 15.50
CA ILE A 320 -5.86 -26.82 14.86
C ILE A 320 -5.65 -28.25 14.33
N GLU A 321 -6.01 -29.26 15.10
CA GLU A 321 -5.90 -30.67 14.64
C GLU A 321 -6.82 -30.91 13.43
N LEU A 322 -8.01 -30.32 13.41
CA LEU A 322 -8.90 -30.36 12.25
C LEU A 322 -8.27 -29.69 11.02
N ALA A 323 -7.65 -28.51 11.19
CA ALA A 323 -6.95 -27.81 10.12
C ALA A 323 -5.77 -28.60 9.56
N LYS A 324 -4.98 -29.28 10.44
CA LYS A 324 -3.90 -30.19 10.03
C LYS A 324 -4.43 -31.38 9.25
N HIS A 325 -5.48 -32.01 9.74
CA HIS A 325 -6.11 -33.15 9.05
C HIS A 325 -6.58 -32.77 7.64
N ASN A 326 -7.03 -31.55 7.45
CA ASN A 326 -7.45 -31.00 6.17
C ASN A 326 -6.30 -30.44 5.31
N GLY A 327 -5.05 -30.53 5.77
CA GLY A 327 -3.86 -30.07 5.02
C GLY A 327 -3.73 -28.56 4.87
N VAL A 328 -4.39 -27.77 5.72
CA VAL A 328 -4.37 -26.30 5.62
C VAL A 328 -3.09 -25.71 6.23
N LEU A 329 -2.54 -26.36 7.25
CA LEU A 329 -1.37 -25.88 8.00
C LEU A 329 -0.05 -26.54 7.55
N ASP A 330 -0.01 -27.13 6.39
CA ASP A 330 1.20 -27.75 5.87
C ASP A 330 2.24 -26.66 5.55
N SER A 331 3.40 -26.75 6.22
CA SER A 331 4.54 -25.87 5.95
C SER A 331 5.09 -26.12 4.54
N ALA A 332 5.63 -25.05 3.91
CA ALA A 332 6.35 -25.15 2.65
C ALA A 332 7.78 -25.73 2.79
N ARG A 333 8.25 -25.91 4.04
CA ARG A 333 9.60 -26.40 4.38
C ARG A 333 9.54 -27.68 5.21
#